data_574ada90f3fcc8fcf306fbed7afc1069
#
_entry.id   574ada90f3fcc8fcf306fbed7afc1069
#
_cell.length_a   1.000
_cell.length_b   1.000
_cell.length_c   1.000
_cell.angle_alpha   90.00
_cell.angle_beta   90.00
_cell.angle_gamma   90.00
#
_symmetry.space_group_name_H-M   'P 1'
#
loop_
_entity.id
_entity.type
_entity.pdbx_description
1 polymer ?
#
loop_
_entity_poly.entity_id
_entity_poly.type
_entity_poly.pdbx_seq_one_letter_code
_entity_poly.pdbx_strand_id
1 'polypeptide(L)'
;MEMKRYRYVLSFLLAGLGAAGMNAQGAKYPPLSEYMMARDAEIALAKSAAPESISGHATIKVLTASGFQIAQDGDNGSVCMVMRGFSAPTYTPAQFREIVYDPTIRAPICFTAPAARMVMPYYELRTKLAIAGKSPDQIAESLQSAYVKGELPRRDGVSFAYMWSADQNLGSGIGHWHPHMMVFCPYYENSMVGGNEFGSLLPQVSDDAGTPFTVVVIPIDDRLAVKARPK
;
A
#
# COMPACT_ATOMS: atom_id res chain seq x y z
N MET A 1 -75.78 -42.90 -10.29
CA MET A 1 -74.30 -42.98 -10.17
C MET A 1 -73.77 -41.51 -10.21
N GLU A 2 -73.72 -40.88 -9.01
CA GLU A 2 -73.43 -39.45 -8.85
C GLU A 2 -71.92 -39.24 -8.69
N MET A 3 -71.35 -38.42 -9.54
CA MET A 3 -69.98 -38.00 -9.45
C MET A 3 -69.91 -36.71 -8.61
N LYS A 4 -69.37 -36.78 -7.40
CA LYS A 4 -69.04 -35.61 -6.53
C LYS A 4 -67.83 -34.91 -7.11
N ARG A 5 -68.00 -33.64 -7.52
CA ARG A 5 -66.91 -32.70 -7.86
C ARG A 5 -66.30 -32.11 -6.59
N TYR A 6 -65.03 -32.41 -6.33
CA TYR A 6 -64.25 -31.73 -5.31
C TYR A 6 -63.66 -30.43 -5.87
N ARG A 7 -64.05 -29.31 -5.29
CA ARG A 7 -63.44 -28.00 -5.51
C ARG A 7 -62.19 -27.92 -4.65
N TYR A 8 -61.02 -27.84 -5.26
CA TYR A 8 -59.77 -27.48 -4.58
C TYR A 8 -59.70 -25.97 -4.46
N VAL A 9 -59.72 -25.48 -3.20
CA VAL A 9 -59.41 -24.11 -2.88
C VAL A 9 -57.90 -23.98 -2.83
N LEU A 10 -57.30 -23.22 -3.78
CA LEU A 10 -55.91 -22.91 -3.82
C LEU A 10 -55.64 -21.75 -2.87
N SER A 11 -55.12 -22.06 -1.68
CA SER A 11 -54.62 -21.04 -0.73
C SER A 11 -53.25 -20.59 -1.20
N PHE A 12 -53.13 -19.35 -1.69
CA PHE A 12 -51.88 -18.69 -1.94
C PHE A 12 -51.23 -18.29 -0.59
N LEU A 13 -50.20 -19.04 -0.19
CA LEU A 13 -49.28 -18.64 0.85
C LEU A 13 -48.31 -17.58 0.26
N LEU A 14 -48.50 -16.32 0.62
CA LEU A 14 -47.48 -15.30 0.42
C LEU A 14 -46.29 -15.65 1.32
N ALA A 15 -45.25 -16.21 0.70
CA ALA A 15 -43.92 -16.29 1.35
C ALA A 15 -43.30 -14.89 1.37
N GLY A 16 -43.32 -14.26 2.54
CA GLY A 16 -42.60 -13.03 2.79
C GLY A 16 -41.10 -13.27 2.58
N LEU A 17 -40.51 -12.63 1.57
CA LEU A 17 -39.08 -12.48 1.45
C LEU A 17 -38.57 -11.63 2.62
N GLY A 18 -38.17 -12.31 3.68
CA GLY A 18 -37.35 -11.72 4.69
C GLY A 18 -36.04 -11.27 4.04
N ALA A 19 -35.85 -9.96 3.88
CA ALA A 19 -34.54 -9.39 3.59
C ALA A 19 -33.60 -9.82 4.72
N ALA A 20 -32.80 -10.88 4.45
CA ALA A 20 -31.69 -11.22 5.30
C ALA A 20 -30.78 -9.99 5.32
N GLY A 21 -30.87 -9.21 6.42
CA GLY A 21 -29.92 -8.17 6.70
C GLY A 21 -28.52 -8.80 6.63
N MET A 22 -27.75 -8.45 5.62
CA MET A 22 -26.31 -8.68 5.63
C MET A 22 -25.78 -7.97 6.87
N ASN A 23 -25.59 -8.74 7.94
CA ASN A 23 -24.79 -8.30 9.05
C ASN A 23 -23.42 -7.94 8.45
N ALA A 24 -23.18 -6.65 8.29
CA ALA A 24 -21.84 -6.12 8.09
C ALA A 24 -21.06 -6.58 9.34
N GLN A 25 -20.33 -7.68 9.20
CA GLN A 25 -19.30 -8.03 10.17
C GLN A 25 -18.44 -6.79 10.27
N GLY A 26 -18.43 -6.17 11.47
CA GLY A 26 -17.74 -4.93 11.73
C GLY A 26 -16.33 -5.02 11.14
N ALA A 27 -15.99 -4.05 10.29
CA ALA A 27 -14.73 -4.08 9.56
C ALA A 27 -13.60 -4.29 10.57
N LYS A 28 -12.79 -5.33 10.36
CA LYS A 28 -11.65 -5.69 11.22
C LYS A 28 -10.62 -4.56 11.32
N TYR A 29 -10.68 -3.61 10.39
CA TYR A 29 -9.77 -2.49 10.24
C TYR A 29 -10.52 -1.16 10.25
N PRO A 30 -9.86 -0.04 10.63
CA PRO A 30 -10.45 1.28 10.58
C PRO A 30 -11.04 1.61 9.20
N PRO A 31 -12.12 2.40 9.14
CA PRO A 31 -12.72 2.79 7.87
C PRO A 31 -11.77 3.65 7.03
N LEU A 32 -11.90 3.61 5.71
CA LEU A 32 -11.02 4.32 4.79
C LEU A 32 -10.94 5.83 5.09
N SER A 33 -12.03 6.42 5.60
CA SER A 33 -12.08 7.86 5.96
C SER A 33 -11.00 8.27 6.97
N GLU A 34 -10.57 7.36 7.85
CA GLU A 34 -9.51 7.64 8.83
C GLU A 34 -8.11 7.69 8.19
N TYR A 35 -7.95 7.05 7.02
CA TYR A 35 -6.70 7.08 6.26
C TYR A 35 -6.60 8.27 5.30
N MET A 36 -7.71 8.98 5.06
CA MET A 36 -7.72 10.11 4.13
C MET A 36 -7.02 11.33 4.70
N MET A 37 -6.48 12.15 3.82
CA MET A 37 -5.88 13.45 4.14
C MET A 37 -6.54 14.54 3.30
N ALA A 38 -6.47 15.79 3.78
CA ALA A 38 -6.76 16.93 2.91
C ALA A 38 -5.81 16.89 1.71
N ARG A 39 -6.35 17.10 0.48
CA ARG A 39 -5.61 16.94 -0.77
C ARG A 39 -4.29 17.72 -0.80
N ASP A 40 -4.30 18.99 -0.42
CA ASP A 40 -3.11 19.84 -0.48
C ASP A 40 -2.07 19.44 0.57
N ALA A 41 -2.52 19.00 1.75
CA ALA A 41 -1.64 18.46 2.77
C ALA A 41 -0.98 17.14 2.32
N GLU A 42 -1.72 16.26 1.64
CA GLU A 42 -1.17 15.03 1.10
C GLU A 42 -0.17 15.29 -0.04
N ILE A 43 -0.45 16.26 -0.92
CA ILE A 43 0.48 16.69 -1.97
C ILE A 43 1.78 17.22 -1.36
N ALA A 44 1.69 18.11 -0.35
CA ALA A 44 2.86 18.67 0.32
C ALA A 44 3.70 17.59 1.00
N LEU A 45 3.04 16.64 1.67
CA LEU A 45 3.71 15.53 2.33
C LEU A 45 4.34 14.56 1.32
N ALA A 46 3.68 14.26 0.20
CA ALA A 46 4.24 13.44 -0.87
C ALA A 46 5.52 14.06 -1.46
N LYS A 47 5.51 15.38 -1.70
CA LYS A 47 6.69 16.11 -2.20
C LYS A 47 7.86 16.10 -1.22
N SER A 48 7.61 16.09 0.09
CA SER A 48 8.69 16.01 1.07
C SER A 48 9.44 14.68 1.09
N ALA A 49 8.96 13.67 0.35
CA ALA A 49 9.63 12.38 0.24
C ALA A 49 11.00 12.44 -0.43
N ALA A 50 11.29 13.47 -1.22
CA ALA A 50 12.54 13.62 -1.95
C ALA A 50 13.00 15.09 -2.00
N PRO A 51 14.27 15.37 -2.37
CA PRO A 51 14.73 16.74 -2.63
C PRO A 51 13.88 17.41 -3.71
N GLU A 52 13.76 18.74 -3.63
CA GLU A 52 12.96 19.55 -4.58
C GLU A 52 13.39 19.34 -6.04
N SER A 53 14.68 19.10 -6.29
CA SER A 53 15.19 18.78 -7.64
C SER A 53 14.59 17.49 -8.25
N ILE A 54 14.02 16.62 -7.41
CA ILE A 54 13.32 15.41 -7.83
C ILE A 54 11.80 15.62 -7.68
N SER A 55 11.34 15.94 -6.48
CA SER A 55 9.91 16.00 -6.17
C SER A 55 9.19 17.19 -6.82
N GLY A 56 9.92 18.27 -7.16
CA GLY A 56 9.37 19.43 -7.90
C GLY A 56 8.94 19.08 -9.32
N HIS A 57 9.53 18.05 -9.91
CA HIS A 57 9.26 17.56 -11.25
C HIS A 57 8.56 16.19 -11.29
N ALA A 58 8.24 15.60 -10.14
CA ALA A 58 7.61 14.30 -10.04
C ALA A 58 6.08 14.38 -10.22
N THR A 59 5.51 13.32 -10.79
CA THR A 59 4.06 13.11 -10.71
C THR A 59 3.69 12.86 -9.25
N ILE A 60 2.66 13.58 -8.76
CA ILE A 60 2.15 13.40 -7.39
C ILE A 60 0.84 12.62 -7.44
N LYS A 61 0.77 11.55 -6.66
CA LYS A 61 -0.46 10.79 -6.46
C LYS A 61 -0.98 10.96 -5.04
N VAL A 62 -2.30 11.04 -4.90
CA VAL A 62 -3.01 11.10 -3.61
C VAL A 62 -3.97 9.94 -3.48
N LEU A 63 -4.26 9.52 -2.25
CA LEU A 63 -5.21 8.46 -1.97
C LEU A 63 -6.64 8.95 -2.19
N THR A 64 -7.44 8.12 -2.86
CA THR A 64 -8.87 8.30 -3.07
C THR A 64 -9.64 7.03 -2.67
N ALA A 65 -10.96 7.07 -2.75
CA ALA A 65 -11.79 5.88 -2.52
C ALA A 65 -11.53 4.73 -3.50
N SER A 66 -10.90 5.00 -4.64
CA SER A 66 -10.56 4.01 -5.68
C SER A 66 -9.07 3.64 -5.73
N GLY A 67 -8.28 4.08 -4.75
CA GLY A 67 -6.82 3.94 -4.73
C GLY A 67 -6.11 5.25 -5.08
N PHE A 68 -4.82 5.15 -5.36
CA PHE A 68 -4.02 6.33 -5.70
C PHE A 68 -4.38 6.91 -7.07
N GLN A 69 -4.59 8.22 -7.12
CA GLN A 69 -4.92 8.97 -8.34
C GLN A 69 -3.94 10.13 -8.54
N ILE A 70 -3.67 10.50 -9.78
CA ILE A 70 -2.82 11.63 -10.10
C ILE A 70 -3.46 12.91 -9.60
N ALA A 71 -2.71 13.66 -8.81
CA ALA A 71 -3.07 14.98 -8.30
C ALA A 71 -2.33 16.11 -9.02
N GLN A 72 -1.10 15.85 -9.43
CA GLN A 72 -0.26 16.74 -10.24
C GLN A 72 0.56 15.89 -11.21
N ASP A 73 0.63 16.33 -12.46
CA ASP A 73 1.52 15.72 -13.45
C ASP A 73 2.97 16.18 -13.23
N GLY A 74 3.92 15.32 -13.57
CA GLY A 74 5.35 15.58 -13.55
C GLY A 74 6.01 15.21 -14.88
N ASP A 75 7.26 15.60 -15.07
CA ASP A 75 7.99 15.46 -16.33
C ASP A 75 9.29 14.63 -16.23
N ASN A 76 9.73 14.27 -15.00
CA ASN A 76 10.95 13.51 -14.79
C ASN A 76 10.73 11.97 -14.66
N GLY A 77 9.48 11.51 -14.82
CA GLY A 77 9.09 10.10 -14.70
C GLY A 77 9.09 9.54 -13.27
N SER A 78 9.51 10.32 -12.28
CA SER A 78 9.38 9.95 -10.88
C SER A 78 7.93 10.11 -10.39
N VAL A 79 7.53 9.33 -9.39
CA VAL A 79 6.19 9.40 -8.80
C VAL A 79 6.29 9.44 -7.29
N CYS A 80 5.74 10.49 -6.67
CA CYS A 80 5.71 10.63 -5.23
C CYS A 80 4.26 10.45 -4.71
N MET A 81 4.11 9.78 -3.57
CA MET A 81 2.84 9.57 -2.89
C MET A 81 3.04 9.35 -1.39
N VAL A 82 1.96 9.37 -0.61
CA VAL A 82 1.99 9.03 0.82
C VAL A 82 1.40 7.65 1.02
N MET A 83 2.24 6.66 1.30
CA MET A 83 1.77 5.32 1.63
C MET A 83 1.03 5.30 2.98
N ARG A 84 0.11 4.37 3.10
CA ARG A 84 -0.55 3.99 4.35
C ARG A 84 0.01 2.66 4.83
N GLY A 85 -0.26 2.27 6.05
CA GLY A 85 0.21 1.00 6.59
C GLY A 85 -0.16 -0.22 5.74
N PHE A 86 -1.30 -0.17 5.07
CA PHE A 86 -1.76 -1.22 4.16
C PHE A 86 -1.14 -1.15 2.75
N SER A 87 -0.32 -0.16 2.41
CA SER A 87 0.13 0.04 1.01
C SER A 87 1.37 -0.77 0.64
N ALA A 88 2.30 -0.97 1.57
CA ALA A 88 3.57 -1.65 1.29
C ALA A 88 3.34 -3.14 0.95
N PRO A 89 3.71 -3.62 -0.25
CA PRO A 89 3.53 -5.02 -0.63
C PRO A 89 4.56 -5.90 0.06
N THR A 90 4.18 -7.15 0.29
CA THR A 90 5.09 -8.23 0.66
C THR A 90 4.81 -9.46 -0.20
N TYR A 91 5.77 -10.37 -0.29
CA TYR A 91 5.69 -11.57 -1.11
C TYR A 91 5.00 -12.74 -0.41
N THR A 92 5.04 -12.78 0.91
CA THR A 92 4.50 -13.91 1.67
C THR A 92 3.28 -13.54 2.51
N PRO A 93 2.23 -14.38 2.56
CA PRO A 93 1.07 -14.13 3.40
C PRO A 93 1.40 -13.97 4.89
N ALA A 94 2.42 -14.66 5.37
CA ALA A 94 2.83 -14.62 6.78
C ALA A 94 3.21 -13.19 7.23
N GLN A 95 3.95 -12.46 6.40
CA GLN A 95 4.39 -11.10 6.70
C GLN A 95 3.22 -10.11 6.75
N PHE A 96 2.16 -10.34 5.98
CA PHE A 96 0.95 -9.51 6.05
C PHE A 96 0.17 -9.66 7.36
N ARG A 97 0.30 -10.76 8.07
CA ARG A 97 -0.38 -10.95 9.37
C ARG A 97 0.17 -10.03 10.45
N GLU A 98 1.39 -9.58 10.30
CA GLU A 98 2.08 -8.67 11.22
C GLU A 98 1.85 -7.20 10.88
N ILE A 99 1.29 -6.91 9.70
CA ILE A 99 1.01 -5.53 9.30
C ILE A 99 -0.12 -4.94 10.13
N VAL A 100 0.21 -3.88 10.83
CA VAL A 100 -0.76 -3.10 11.59
C VAL A 100 -1.48 -2.13 10.66
N TYR A 101 -2.81 -2.22 10.61
CA TYR A 101 -3.66 -1.26 9.88
C TYR A 101 -3.88 0.00 10.73
N ASP A 102 -2.80 0.73 10.95
CA ASP A 102 -2.79 1.98 11.72
C ASP A 102 -3.14 3.16 10.79
N PRO A 103 -4.27 3.86 11.04
CA PRO A 103 -4.68 5.00 10.21
C PRO A 103 -3.78 6.22 10.39
N THR A 104 -2.89 6.24 11.38
CA THR A 104 -1.95 7.34 11.59
C THR A 104 -0.70 7.23 10.73
N ILE A 105 -0.42 6.06 10.14
CA ILE A 105 0.76 5.88 9.28
C ILE A 105 0.68 6.79 8.06
N ARG A 106 1.74 7.57 7.91
CA ARG A 106 1.99 8.48 6.79
C ARG A 106 3.43 8.30 6.36
N ALA A 107 3.64 7.48 5.34
CA ALA A 107 4.96 7.12 4.83
C ALA A 107 5.16 7.71 3.42
N PRO A 108 5.60 8.99 3.31
CA PRO A 108 5.84 9.60 2.01
C PRO A 108 7.02 8.92 1.33
N ILE A 109 6.80 8.56 0.07
CA ILE A 109 7.78 7.89 -0.79
C ILE A 109 7.78 8.52 -2.17
N CYS A 110 8.95 8.65 -2.77
CA CYS A 110 9.11 9.11 -4.14
C CYS A 110 9.90 8.07 -4.94
N PHE A 111 9.20 7.33 -5.79
CA PHE A 111 9.77 6.32 -6.67
C PHE A 111 10.51 7.01 -7.82
N THR A 112 11.76 6.63 -8.08
CA THR A 112 12.44 7.02 -9.32
C THR A 112 11.73 6.44 -10.55
N ALA A 113 11.97 6.96 -11.74
CA ALA A 113 11.29 6.51 -12.96
C ALA A 113 11.37 4.97 -13.19
N PRO A 114 12.49 4.26 -12.95
CA PRO A 114 12.50 2.80 -13.00
C PRO A 114 11.60 2.18 -11.92
N ALA A 115 11.66 2.64 -10.69
CA ALA A 115 10.85 2.11 -9.59
C ALA A 115 9.35 2.39 -9.78
N ALA A 116 8.99 3.55 -10.33
CA ALA A 116 7.61 3.88 -10.68
C ALA A 116 7.02 2.90 -11.70
N ARG A 117 7.84 2.39 -12.62
CA ARG A 117 7.40 1.38 -13.61
C ARG A 117 7.38 -0.04 -13.06
N MET A 118 8.40 -0.45 -12.29
CA MET A 118 8.60 -1.85 -11.91
C MET A 118 8.09 -2.19 -10.52
N VAL A 119 7.99 -1.21 -9.62
CA VAL A 119 7.72 -1.44 -8.20
C VAL A 119 6.38 -0.84 -7.77
N MET A 120 6.12 0.42 -8.13
CA MET A 120 4.91 1.12 -7.71
C MET A 120 3.60 0.38 -8.06
N PRO A 121 3.45 -0.34 -9.20
CA PRO A 121 2.22 -1.09 -9.51
C PRO A 121 1.81 -2.10 -8.42
N TYR A 122 2.76 -2.68 -7.70
CA TYR A 122 2.48 -3.57 -6.57
C TYR A 122 1.86 -2.82 -5.39
N TYR A 123 2.35 -1.63 -5.08
CA TYR A 123 1.81 -0.75 -4.04
C TYR A 123 0.39 -0.30 -4.38
N GLU A 124 0.13 0.01 -5.64
CA GLU A 124 -1.20 0.40 -6.11
C GLU A 124 -2.20 -0.76 -6.05
N LEU A 125 -1.81 -1.95 -6.51
CA LEU A 125 -2.66 -3.14 -6.43
C LEU A 125 -2.94 -3.50 -4.97
N ARG A 126 -1.92 -3.51 -4.13
CA ARG A 126 -2.05 -3.74 -2.70
C ARG A 126 -3.08 -2.78 -2.07
N THR A 127 -2.93 -1.50 -2.36
CA THR A 127 -3.83 -0.45 -1.84
C THR A 127 -5.28 -0.69 -2.31
N LYS A 128 -5.51 -0.98 -3.58
CA LYS A 128 -6.84 -1.28 -4.13
C LYS A 128 -7.49 -2.48 -3.44
N LEU A 129 -6.74 -3.55 -3.22
CA LEU A 129 -7.23 -4.75 -2.56
C LEU A 129 -7.57 -4.48 -1.08
N ALA A 130 -6.75 -3.70 -0.38
CA ALA A 130 -7.00 -3.30 1.00
C ALA A 130 -8.27 -2.45 1.12
N ILE A 131 -8.45 -1.45 0.26
CA ILE A 131 -9.66 -0.62 0.19
C ILE A 131 -10.90 -1.48 -0.12
N ALA A 132 -10.75 -2.51 -0.95
CA ALA A 132 -11.82 -3.46 -1.24
C ALA A 132 -12.12 -4.44 -0.08
N GLY A 133 -11.48 -4.29 1.08
CA GLY A 133 -11.71 -5.09 2.27
C GLY A 133 -11.16 -6.52 2.21
N LYS A 134 -10.19 -6.78 1.34
CA LYS A 134 -9.52 -8.08 1.27
C LYS A 134 -8.69 -8.32 2.53
N SER A 135 -8.68 -9.58 2.99
CA SER A 135 -7.81 -9.96 4.11
C SER A 135 -6.32 -9.90 3.71
N PRO A 136 -5.40 -9.78 4.69
CA PRO A 136 -3.97 -9.82 4.41
C PRO A 136 -3.54 -11.02 3.55
N ASP A 137 -4.01 -12.23 3.87
CA ASP A 137 -3.71 -13.43 3.10
C ASP A 137 -4.21 -13.33 1.65
N GLN A 138 -5.46 -12.87 1.46
CA GLN A 138 -6.02 -12.69 0.12
C GLN A 138 -5.25 -11.65 -0.70
N ILE A 139 -4.74 -10.61 -0.05
CA ILE A 139 -3.93 -9.58 -0.71
C ILE A 139 -2.60 -10.17 -1.15
N ALA A 140 -1.91 -10.89 -0.26
CA ALA A 140 -0.63 -11.52 -0.59
C ALA A 140 -0.77 -12.54 -1.73
N GLU A 141 -1.77 -13.42 -1.64
CA GLU A 141 -2.07 -14.39 -2.69
C GLU A 141 -2.39 -13.72 -4.05
N SER A 142 -3.14 -12.60 -4.01
CA SER A 142 -3.46 -11.84 -5.22
C SER A 142 -2.22 -11.20 -5.84
N LEU A 143 -1.34 -10.60 -5.04
CA LEU A 143 -0.07 -10.02 -5.51
C LEU A 143 0.83 -11.10 -6.10
N GLN A 144 1.00 -12.23 -5.40
CA GLN A 144 1.80 -13.34 -5.85
C GLN A 144 1.25 -13.94 -7.16
N SER A 145 -0.07 -14.14 -7.25
CA SER A 145 -0.74 -14.62 -8.46
C SER A 145 -0.54 -13.67 -9.64
N ALA A 146 -0.73 -12.36 -9.44
CA ALA A 146 -0.54 -11.35 -10.47
C ALA A 146 0.93 -11.29 -10.96
N TYR A 147 1.89 -11.45 -10.04
CA TYR A 147 3.31 -11.55 -10.39
C TYR A 147 3.61 -12.78 -11.25
N VAL A 148 3.15 -13.96 -10.82
CA VAL A 148 3.39 -15.23 -11.54
C VAL A 148 2.75 -15.22 -12.93
N LYS A 149 1.56 -14.64 -13.06
CA LYS A 149 0.84 -14.52 -14.35
C LYS A 149 1.41 -13.43 -15.27
N GLY A 150 2.34 -12.60 -14.80
CA GLY A 150 2.87 -11.48 -15.57
C GLY A 150 1.89 -10.30 -15.74
N GLU A 151 0.86 -10.22 -14.90
CA GLU A 151 -0.07 -9.10 -14.82
C GLU A 151 0.56 -7.87 -14.15
N LEU A 152 1.59 -8.11 -13.35
CA LEU A 152 2.47 -7.10 -12.78
C LEU A 152 3.87 -7.18 -13.40
N PRO A 153 4.58 -6.05 -13.50
CA PRO A 153 5.93 -6.05 -14.08
C PRO A 153 6.88 -6.92 -13.26
N ARG A 154 7.81 -7.59 -13.92
CA ARG A 154 8.88 -8.32 -13.24
C ARG A 154 9.81 -7.33 -12.54
N ARG A 155 10.25 -7.69 -11.35
CA ARG A 155 11.23 -6.94 -10.56
C ARG A 155 12.59 -7.59 -10.75
N ASP A 156 13.18 -7.40 -11.91
CA ASP A 156 14.44 -8.06 -12.35
C ASP A 156 15.64 -7.12 -12.37
N GLY A 157 15.47 -5.88 -11.93
CA GLY A 157 16.52 -4.87 -11.86
C GLY A 157 16.52 -4.10 -10.55
N VAL A 158 17.65 -3.45 -10.28
CA VAL A 158 17.78 -2.53 -9.13
C VAL A 158 17.12 -1.21 -9.46
N SER A 159 16.32 -0.72 -8.52
CA SER A 159 15.68 0.61 -8.61
C SER A 159 15.56 1.25 -7.22
N PHE A 160 15.21 2.54 -7.16
CA PHE A 160 15.32 3.33 -5.94
C PHE A 160 14.03 4.10 -5.65
N ALA A 161 13.78 4.35 -4.36
CA ALA A 161 12.86 5.36 -3.92
C ALA A 161 13.45 6.17 -2.75
N TYR A 162 13.01 7.42 -2.65
CA TYR A 162 13.35 8.33 -1.56
C TYR A 162 12.27 8.27 -0.48
N MET A 163 12.65 8.25 0.77
CA MET A 163 11.79 8.45 1.94
C MET A 163 12.48 9.45 2.89
N TRP A 164 12.63 10.70 2.42
CA TRP A 164 13.42 11.74 3.09
C TRP A 164 12.58 12.71 3.93
N SER A 165 11.29 12.46 4.06
CA SER A 165 10.42 13.38 4.78
C SER A 165 10.75 13.46 6.27
N ALA A 166 10.89 14.68 6.78
CA ALA A 166 10.96 14.95 8.20
C ALA A 166 9.61 14.77 8.92
N ASP A 167 8.52 14.71 8.15
CA ASP A 167 7.15 14.66 8.66
C ASP A 167 6.52 13.26 8.47
N GLN A 168 7.33 12.23 8.23
CA GLN A 168 6.87 10.85 8.15
C GLN A 168 6.44 10.33 9.53
N ASN A 169 5.43 9.47 9.53
CA ASN A 169 5.03 8.66 10.68
C ASN A 169 4.87 7.21 10.24
N LEU A 170 5.72 6.32 10.76
CA LEU A 170 5.74 4.91 10.40
C LEU A 170 4.95 4.02 11.37
N GLY A 171 4.12 4.64 12.22
CA GLY A 171 3.22 3.96 13.14
C GLY A 171 3.73 3.88 14.57
N SER A 172 2.90 3.32 15.46
CA SER A 172 3.11 3.33 16.92
C SER A 172 4.38 2.60 17.38
N GLY A 173 4.90 1.67 16.60
CA GLY A 173 6.12 0.92 16.95
C GLY A 173 7.43 1.62 16.55
N ILE A 174 7.39 2.52 15.55
CA ILE A 174 8.56 3.15 14.96
C ILE A 174 8.48 4.68 15.09
N GLY A 175 7.29 5.25 14.89
CA GLY A 175 7.07 6.69 14.89
C GLY A 175 7.77 7.39 13.73
N HIS A 176 8.47 8.47 14.05
CA HIS A 176 9.42 9.12 13.13
C HIS A 176 10.72 8.31 13.06
N TRP A 177 11.19 8.04 11.85
CA TRP A 177 12.49 7.40 11.63
C TRP A 177 13.36 8.26 10.70
N HIS A 178 14.64 7.89 10.60
CA HIS A 178 15.62 8.61 9.77
C HIS A 178 15.17 8.71 8.31
N PRO A 179 15.52 9.81 7.61
CA PRO A 179 15.41 9.83 6.16
C PRO A 179 16.27 8.70 5.58
N HIS A 180 15.75 8.03 4.57
CA HIS A 180 16.38 6.84 4.02
C HIS A 180 16.09 6.64 2.55
N MET A 181 16.93 5.84 1.91
CA MET A 181 16.72 5.32 0.57
C MET A 181 16.15 3.91 0.66
N MET A 182 15.16 3.63 -0.16
CA MET A 182 14.70 2.27 -0.46
C MET A 182 15.39 1.81 -1.74
N VAL A 183 16.17 0.75 -1.64
CA VAL A 183 16.82 0.10 -2.80
C VAL A 183 16.09 -1.21 -3.05
N PHE A 184 15.32 -1.25 -4.12
CA PHE A 184 14.62 -2.45 -4.57
C PHE A 184 15.62 -3.32 -5.34
N CYS A 185 16.08 -4.39 -4.69
CA CYS A 185 17.08 -5.32 -5.22
C CYS A 185 16.59 -6.76 -5.00
N PRO A 186 15.86 -7.33 -5.98
CA PRO A 186 15.29 -8.66 -5.86
C PRO A 186 16.32 -9.71 -5.45
N TYR A 187 15.91 -10.62 -4.56
CA TYR A 187 16.68 -11.78 -4.09
C TYR A 187 17.93 -11.45 -3.24
N TYR A 188 18.07 -10.21 -2.76
CA TYR A 188 19.14 -9.91 -1.81
C TYR A 188 18.86 -10.52 -0.43
N GLU A 189 19.93 -10.97 0.20
CA GLU A 189 19.93 -11.48 1.57
C GLU A 189 20.64 -10.46 2.49
N ASN A 190 20.29 -10.47 3.78
CA ASN A 190 20.87 -9.53 4.73
C ASN A 190 22.40 -9.65 4.85
N SER A 191 22.94 -10.87 4.69
CA SER A 191 24.39 -11.12 4.65
C SER A 191 25.11 -10.39 3.50
N MET A 192 24.42 -10.12 2.38
CA MET A 192 25.00 -9.40 1.23
C MET A 192 25.18 -7.90 1.49
N VAL A 193 24.52 -7.36 2.51
CA VAL A 193 24.65 -5.96 2.92
C VAL A 193 25.32 -5.79 4.29
N GLY A 194 25.94 -6.85 4.80
CA GLY A 194 26.70 -6.82 6.04
C GLY A 194 26.04 -7.46 7.26
N GLY A 195 24.82 -8.04 7.12
CA GLY A 195 24.12 -8.73 8.21
C GLY A 195 23.64 -7.80 9.33
N ASN A 196 23.36 -6.54 9.01
CA ASN A 196 22.99 -5.54 9.99
C ASN A 196 21.58 -5.77 10.55
N GLU A 197 21.37 -5.40 11.82
CA GLU A 197 20.06 -5.48 12.47
C GLU A 197 19.10 -4.44 11.88
N PHE A 198 17.83 -4.84 11.76
CA PHE A 198 16.77 -3.92 11.33
C PHE A 198 16.59 -2.79 12.36
N GLY A 199 16.47 -1.56 11.87
CA GLY A 199 16.38 -0.36 12.69
C GLY A 199 17.75 0.27 13.06
N SER A 200 18.87 -0.36 12.68
CA SER A 200 20.20 0.25 12.83
C SER A 200 20.42 1.39 11.82
N LEU A 201 21.48 2.17 12.00
CA LEU A 201 21.88 3.23 11.05
C LEU A 201 22.73 2.71 9.88
N LEU A 202 22.84 1.40 9.74
CA LEU A 202 23.58 0.73 8.65
C LEU A 202 22.61 0.24 7.58
N PRO A 203 23.07 -0.01 6.35
CA PRO A 203 22.24 -0.66 5.34
C PRO A 203 21.70 -2.00 5.84
N GLN A 204 20.41 -2.23 5.68
CA GLN A 204 19.71 -3.40 6.21
C GLN A 204 18.65 -3.89 5.26
N VAL A 205 18.38 -5.19 5.24
CA VAL A 205 17.32 -5.79 4.41
C VAL A 205 16.00 -5.80 5.19
N SER A 206 14.91 -5.44 4.53
CA SER A 206 13.56 -5.56 5.07
C SER A 206 13.06 -7.03 5.08
N ASP A 207 11.82 -7.24 5.50
CA ASP A 207 11.24 -8.57 5.76
C ASP A 207 11.16 -9.53 4.56
N ASP A 208 11.34 -9.03 3.34
CA ASP A 208 11.25 -9.82 2.10
C ASP A 208 12.60 -10.32 1.58
N ALA A 209 13.58 -10.54 2.48
CA ALA A 209 14.90 -11.07 2.13
C ALA A 209 14.79 -12.34 1.25
N GLY A 210 15.62 -12.41 0.21
CA GLY A 210 15.67 -13.55 -0.71
C GLY A 210 14.47 -13.68 -1.66
N THR A 211 13.54 -12.73 -1.66
CA THR A 211 12.35 -12.75 -2.52
C THR A 211 12.43 -11.72 -3.64
N PRO A 212 11.52 -11.77 -4.64
CA PRO A 212 11.41 -10.70 -5.63
C PRO A 212 11.11 -9.31 -5.04
N PHE A 213 10.62 -9.25 -3.78
CA PHE A 213 10.22 -8.01 -3.13
C PHE A 213 11.27 -7.46 -2.15
N THR A 214 12.45 -8.06 -2.12
CA THR A 214 13.54 -7.60 -1.23
C THR A 214 13.81 -6.11 -1.40
N VAL A 215 13.91 -5.44 -0.27
CA VAL A 215 14.27 -4.02 -0.16
C VAL A 215 15.43 -3.88 0.78
N VAL A 216 16.49 -3.21 0.35
CA VAL A 216 17.55 -2.71 1.24
C VAL A 216 17.19 -1.29 1.63
N VAL A 217 17.15 -1.03 2.92
CA VAL A 217 16.93 0.29 3.50
C VAL A 217 18.28 0.88 3.88
N ILE A 218 18.58 2.08 3.40
CA ILE A 218 19.84 2.78 3.66
C ILE A 218 19.49 4.10 4.36
N PRO A 219 19.68 4.20 5.68
CA PRO A 219 19.54 5.46 6.41
C PRO A 219 20.52 6.50 5.87
N ILE A 220 20.09 7.75 5.85
CA ILE A 220 20.94 8.90 5.47
C ILE A 220 20.96 9.91 6.60
N ASP A 221 21.82 10.91 6.47
CA ASP A 221 21.99 11.97 7.46
C ASP A 221 20.68 12.76 7.68
N ASP A 222 20.25 12.91 8.93
CA ASP A 222 19.01 13.60 9.32
C ASP A 222 18.97 15.07 8.85
N ARG A 223 20.13 15.70 8.61
CA ARG A 223 20.21 17.05 8.04
C ARG A 223 19.67 17.13 6.61
N LEU A 224 19.53 16.00 5.93
CA LEU A 224 18.95 15.91 4.59
C LEU A 224 17.44 15.74 4.62
N ALA A 225 16.82 15.60 5.79
CA ALA A 225 15.37 15.44 5.92
C ALA A 225 14.63 16.67 5.37
N VAL A 226 13.58 16.40 4.59
CA VAL A 226 12.79 17.43 3.90
C VAL A 226 11.47 17.65 4.65
N LYS A 227 11.14 18.90 4.95
CA LYS A 227 9.86 19.28 5.56
C LYS A 227 8.77 19.47 4.50
N ALA A 228 7.58 19.00 4.80
CA ALA A 228 6.39 19.29 4.01
C ALA A 228 6.06 20.78 4.09
N ARG A 229 5.77 21.40 2.94
CA ARG A 229 5.40 22.83 2.85
C ARG A 229 4.03 22.91 2.15
N PRO A 230 2.94 22.95 2.92
CA PRO A 230 1.63 23.26 2.37
C PRO A 230 1.66 24.64 1.72
N LYS A 231 1.00 24.78 0.57
CA LYS A 231 0.81 26.09 -0.06
C LYS A 231 -0.28 26.87 0.65
#